data_f58960290fa06e2a9b3a2d638218dcde
#
_entry.id   f58960290fa06e2a9b3a2d638218dcde
#
_cell.length_a   1.000
_cell.length_b   1.000
_cell.length_c   1.000
_cell.angle_alpha   90.00
_cell.angle_beta   90.00
_cell.angle_gamma   90.00
#
_symmetry.space_group_name_H-M   'P 1'
#
loop_
_entity.id
_entity.type
_entity.pdbx_description
1 polymer ?
#
loop_
_entity_poly.entity_id
_entity_poly.type
_entity_poly.pdbx_seq_one_letter_code
_entity_poly.pdbx_strand_id
1 'polypeptide(L)'
;ITFPVVKDGKTLHVADCEPVFLPDGRIAFTSTRDVHISDCWYRAGGNIYTCNIDGSGIRRLTSDQLMTSNPGILEDGRIVFTRWEYNDRGALYLHPLIAMNPDGTSQTEYYGNNSMFPAAIIHARGIPGSHKAIAVIAGHHSIYKGKLGLVDRTKGTQAGQGIEFVNTRLNGRLGRESADFIRPDPAHPYHDFKIDVFGQFGPQYAHPFAFDEENYFCSFCPEGYLPPFGPFNPPLGLYYMHADGARELLAYDDWQSTGQAVPVMRRTPPPARPSTTVPAHNHGVYTVQDVYLGPGLQGIPRGTAKKIRVVALEYRVCRMGYGQNGGECETGLCQTPISLNSGSWDVKHVLGEVDIEADGSCSFEVPARAPVYFQVLDARGYTIQSMRSWSTLQNGEHFACIGCHESKHDAGLHAASSAKTMLALTRPPQKLKSFGGREHPLIKRLKTQSWRDSVENYLGVNAPRSLDADAPVDGFSYVQEIQPIFDKHCIRCHNADNIATCKISLTGEPAKPETIKLIGAGQVDPKRAYTHSYVAITTSGNPDRNPWMTWLK
;
A
#
# COMPACT_ATOMS: atom_id res chain seq x y z
N ILE A 1 16.49 18.94 -8.40
CA ILE A 1 16.39 19.32 -9.83
C ILE A 1 15.29 18.46 -10.43
N THR A 2 14.15 19.07 -10.74
CA THR A 2 13.01 18.37 -11.33
C THR A 2 13.16 18.37 -12.84
N PHE A 3 13.30 17.22 -13.45
CA PHE A 3 13.30 17.10 -14.91
C PHE A 3 11.84 16.91 -15.38
N PRO A 4 11.38 17.66 -16.39
CA PRO A 4 10.04 17.46 -16.91
C PRO A 4 9.93 16.08 -17.56
N VAL A 5 8.84 15.38 -17.25
CA VAL A 5 8.49 14.13 -17.93
C VAL A 5 7.67 14.49 -19.17
N VAL A 6 8.13 14.07 -20.34
CA VAL A 6 7.39 14.25 -21.60
C VAL A 6 6.73 12.92 -21.95
N LYS A 7 5.41 12.94 -22.12
CA LYS A 7 4.62 11.77 -22.56
C LYS A 7 3.63 12.22 -23.64
N ASP A 8 3.60 11.48 -24.75
CA ASP A 8 2.69 11.76 -25.87
C ASP A 8 2.80 13.22 -26.36
N GLY A 9 4.03 13.78 -26.38
CA GLY A 9 4.30 15.17 -26.77
C GLY A 9 3.86 16.23 -25.76
N LYS A 10 3.36 15.84 -24.58
CA LYS A 10 2.96 16.75 -23.50
C LYS A 10 3.98 16.72 -22.38
N THR A 11 4.39 17.89 -21.91
CA THR A 11 5.17 18.03 -20.68
C THR A 11 4.26 17.85 -19.48
N LEU A 12 4.58 16.90 -18.62
CA LEU A 12 3.83 16.61 -17.40
C LEU A 12 4.49 17.30 -16.20
N HIS A 13 3.68 17.86 -15.33
CA HIS A 13 4.13 18.40 -14.06
C HIS A 13 4.37 17.25 -13.08
N VAL A 14 5.63 17.09 -12.67
CA VAL A 14 6.05 16.12 -11.67
C VAL A 14 6.67 16.82 -10.48
N ALA A 15 6.50 16.24 -9.31
CA ALA A 15 7.16 16.69 -8.08
C ALA A 15 8.18 15.64 -7.66
N ASP A 16 9.39 16.10 -7.35
CA ASP A 16 10.42 15.34 -6.66
C ASP A 16 10.63 15.99 -5.30
N CYS A 17 10.40 15.24 -4.23
CA CYS A 17 10.38 15.76 -2.87
C CYS A 17 10.97 14.77 -1.87
N GLU A 18 11.15 15.21 -0.63
CA GLU A 18 11.58 14.39 0.51
C GLU A 18 12.91 13.66 0.28
N PRO A 19 13.97 14.35 -0.17
CA PRO A 19 15.24 13.69 -0.43
C PRO A 19 15.91 13.21 0.86
N VAL A 20 16.56 12.04 0.77
CA VAL A 20 17.40 11.50 1.84
C VAL A 20 18.66 10.88 1.24
N PHE A 21 19.83 11.16 1.85
CA PHE A 21 21.07 10.49 1.46
C PHE A 21 21.07 9.04 1.89
N LEU A 22 21.40 8.16 0.97
CA LEU A 22 21.67 6.76 1.24
C LEU A 22 23.10 6.57 1.76
N PRO A 23 23.38 5.50 2.53
CA PRO A 23 24.73 5.24 3.05
C PRO A 23 25.79 5.05 1.98
N ASP A 24 25.41 4.70 0.77
CA ASP A 24 26.31 4.55 -0.40
C ASP A 24 26.54 5.83 -1.21
N GLY A 25 26.00 6.98 -0.73
CA GLY A 25 26.17 8.29 -1.36
C GLY A 25 25.13 8.64 -2.43
N ARG A 26 24.21 7.72 -2.75
CA ARG A 26 23.05 8.03 -3.60
C ARG A 26 22.00 8.82 -2.83
N ILE A 27 20.99 9.29 -3.54
CA ILE A 27 19.83 9.99 -2.97
C ILE A 27 18.59 9.14 -3.22
N ALA A 28 17.79 8.90 -2.18
CA ALA A 28 16.42 8.42 -2.33
C ALA A 28 15.45 9.58 -2.16
N PHE A 29 14.35 9.57 -2.90
CA PHE A 29 13.37 10.65 -2.90
C PHE A 29 11.99 10.15 -3.35
N THR A 30 10.93 10.85 -2.97
CA THR A 30 9.58 10.64 -3.48
C THR A 30 9.41 11.35 -4.81
N SER A 31 8.83 10.68 -5.80
CA SER A 31 8.53 11.28 -7.10
C SER A 31 7.17 10.89 -7.63
N THR A 32 6.48 11.86 -8.23
CA THR A 32 5.19 11.65 -8.93
C THR A 32 5.34 11.38 -10.42
N ARG A 33 6.55 11.03 -10.90
CA ARG A 33 6.87 10.82 -12.32
C ARG A 33 6.20 9.63 -12.98
N ASP A 34 5.66 8.68 -12.20
CA ASP A 34 4.81 7.61 -12.71
C ASP A 34 3.46 8.13 -13.23
N VAL A 35 3.10 9.36 -12.84
CA VAL A 35 1.90 10.07 -13.30
C VAL A 35 0.64 9.25 -13.10
N HIS A 36 0.47 8.70 -11.92
CA HIS A 36 -0.76 8.08 -11.45
C HIS A 36 -1.42 8.93 -10.38
N ILE A 37 -2.65 8.65 -10.06
CA ILE A 37 -3.40 9.38 -9.04
C ILE A 37 -3.87 8.45 -7.93
N SER A 38 -3.93 9.02 -6.74
CA SER A 38 -4.59 8.37 -5.62
C SER A 38 -6.11 8.48 -5.78
N ASP A 39 -6.82 7.60 -5.11
CA ASP A 39 -8.26 7.53 -5.13
C ASP A 39 -8.95 8.70 -4.44
N CYS A 40 -8.29 9.19 -3.42
CA CYS A 40 -8.81 10.24 -2.57
C CYS A 40 -8.27 11.58 -3.06
N TRP A 41 -9.16 12.51 -3.41
CA TRP A 41 -8.80 13.89 -3.79
C TRP A 41 -7.88 14.02 -5.03
N TYR A 42 -7.80 13.01 -5.91
CA TYR A 42 -6.99 13.05 -7.16
C TYR A 42 -5.57 13.55 -6.99
N ARG A 43 -4.98 13.32 -5.84
CA ARG A 43 -3.60 13.66 -5.58
C ARG A 43 -2.70 12.80 -6.47
N ALA A 44 -1.70 13.42 -7.05
CA ALA A 44 -0.67 12.66 -7.74
C ALA A 44 -0.04 11.67 -6.77
N GLY A 45 -0.05 10.39 -7.12
CA GLY A 45 0.60 9.33 -6.36
C GLY A 45 2.11 9.41 -6.52
N GLY A 46 2.84 9.17 -5.42
CA GLY A 46 4.30 9.12 -5.42
C GLY A 46 4.82 7.70 -5.26
N ASN A 47 5.98 7.44 -5.83
CA ASN A 47 6.82 6.28 -5.55
C ASN A 47 8.20 6.71 -5.10
N ILE A 48 8.93 5.83 -4.42
CA ILE A 48 10.31 6.08 -4.02
C ILE A 48 11.24 5.78 -5.19
N TYR A 49 12.10 6.73 -5.47
CA TYR A 49 13.15 6.67 -6.46
C TYR A 49 14.52 6.83 -5.83
N THR A 50 15.56 6.44 -6.54
CA THR A 50 16.95 6.74 -6.20
C THR A 50 17.67 7.29 -7.41
N CYS A 51 18.68 8.13 -7.18
CA CYS A 51 19.60 8.62 -8.20
C CYS A 51 21.00 8.82 -7.61
N ASN A 52 21.98 8.99 -8.50
CA ASN A 52 23.31 9.45 -8.11
C ASN A 52 23.24 10.92 -7.65
N ILE A 53 24.29 11.39 -6.97
CA ILE A 53 24.36 12.77 -6.44
C ILE A 53 24.33 13.83 -7.57
N ASP A 54 24.75 13.47 -8.76
CA ASP A 54 24.69 14.32 -9.96
C ASP A 54 23.34 14.28 -10.68
N GLY A 55 22.36 13.52 -10.13
CA GLY A 55 21.03 13.35 -10.70
C GLY A 55 20.95 12.29 -11.81
N SER A 56 22.03 11.65 -12.16
CA SER A 56 22.03 10.53 -13.11
C SER A 56 21.54 9.23 -12.47
N GLY A 57 21.29 8.19 -13.27
CA GLY A 57 20.95 6.85 -12.77
C GLY A 57 19.62 6.81 -12.00
N ILE A 58 18.64 7.61 -12.40
CA ILE A 58 17.32 7.62 -11.77
C ILE A 58 16.67 6.25 -11.90
N ARG A 59 16.31 5.64 -10.76
CA ARG A 59 15.72 4.32 -10.71
C ARG A 59 14.56 4.27 -9.71
N ARG A 60 13.44 3.67 -10.11
CA ARG A 60 12.29 3.44 -9.25
C ARG A 60 12.53 2.25 -8.33
N LEU A 61 12.27 2.41 -7.03
CA LEU A 61 12.40 1.37 -6.01
C LEU A 61 11.06 0.75 -5.61
N THR A 62 9.99 1.56 -5.52
CA THR A 62 8.64 1.07 -5.24
C THR A 62 7.78 1.12 -6.49
N SER A 63 6.71 0.33 -6.52
CA SER A 63 5.77 0.25 -7.65
C SER A 63 4.32 0.31 -7.17
N ASP A 64 4.09 1.07 -6.10
CA ASP A 64 2.80 1.15 -5.45
C ASP A 64 1.82 1.99 -6.29
N GLN A 65 0.59 1.52 -6.39
CA GLN A 65 -0.43 2.13 -7.22
C GLN A 65 -1.10 3.34 -6.57
N LEU A 66 -0.96 3.52 -5.25
CA LEU A 66 -1.48 4.69 -4.54
C LEU A 66 -0.39 5.72 -4.27
N MET A 67 0.23 5.64 -3.12
CA MET A 67 1.25 6.60 -2.71
C MET A 67 2.24 5.96 -1.75
N THR A 68 3.50 6.18 -2.03
CA THR A 68 4.62 5.87 -1.15
C THR A 68 5.45 7.13 -0.98
N SER A 69 5.74 7.52 0.26
CA SER A 69 6.34 8.82 0.58
C SER A 69 7.18 8.77 1.86
N ASN A 70 7.78 9.90 2.21
CA ASN A 70 8.57 10.11 3.42
C ASN A 70 9.70 9.09 3.61
N PRO A 71 10.59 8.86 2.65
CA PRO A 71 11.72 7.98 2.86
C PRO A 71 12.63 8.51 3.98
N GLY A 72 13.03 7.62 4.86
CA GLY A 72 14.02 7.86 5.92
C GLY A 72 15.02 6.71 5.95
N ILE A 73 16.16 6.91 6.60
CA ILE A 73 17.17 5.86 6.75
C ILE A 73 17.17 5.35 8.18
N LEU A 74 17.11 4.02 8.32
CA LEU A 74 17.27 3.32 9.59
C LEU A 74 18.77 3.13 9.92
N GLU A 75 19.07 2.89 11.17
CA GLU A 75 20.44 2.69 11.64
C GLU A 75 21.10 1.42 11.04
N ASP A 76 20.31 0.48 10.56
CA ASP A 76 20.79 -0.72 9.85
C ASP A 76 21.00 -0.51 8.33
N GLY A 77 20.85 0.72 7.84
CA GLY A 77 21.05 1.11 6.44
C GLY A 77 19.86 0.87 5.53
N ARG A 78 18.73 0.35 6.01
CA ARG A 78 17.50 0.22 5.22
C ARG A 78 16.78 1.56 5.07
N ILE A 79 16.02 1.67 3.99
CA ILE A 79 15.05 2.75 3.80
C ILE A 79 13.78 2.37 4.56
N VAL A 80 13.26 3.25 5.39
CA VAL A 80 11.90 3.19 5.95
C VAL A 80 11.05 4.24 5.28
N PHE A 81 9.79 3.94 4.99
CA PHE A 81 8.90 4.86 4.29
C PHE A 81 7.44 4.61 4.65
N THR A 82 6.61 5.61 4.41
CA THR A 82 5.16 5.52 4.58
C THR A 82 4.53 5.01 3.29
N ARG A 83 3.68 3.99 3.36
CA ARG A 83 2.90 3.47 2.25
C ARG A 83 1.42 3.64 2.52
N TRP A 84 0.71 4.34 1.66
CA TRP A 84 -0.73 4.47 1.79
C TRP A 84 -1.42 3.22 1.24
N GLU A 85 -2.11 2.51 2.11
CA GLU A 85 -2.88 1.31 1.76
C GLU A 85 -4.37 1.59 1.85
N TYR A 86 -4.97 1.85 0.71
CA TYR A 86 -6.39 2.20 0.59
C TYR A 86 -7.20 1.13 -0.14
N ASN A 87 -6.59 -0.03 -0.40
CA ASN A 87 -7.18 -1.11 -1.20
C ASN A 87 -7.96 -2.06 -0.31
N ASP A 88 -9.17 -2.43 -0.69
CA ASP A 88 -9.96 -3.51 -0.09
C ASP A 88 -10.07 -3.49 1.44
N ARG A 89 -9.57 -2.47 2.09
CA ARG A 89 -9.62 -2.30 3.54
C ARG A 89 -10.70 -1.35 4.01
N GLY A 90 -11.58 -0.92 3.11
CA GLY A 90 -12.71 -0.02 3.31
C GLY A 90 -12.61 0.90 4.52
N ALA A 91 -12.52 2.20 4.32
CA ALA A 91 -12.50 3.23 5.37
C ALA A 91 -11.37 3.15 6.43
N LEU A 92 -10.38 2.28 6.29
CA LEU A 92 -9.28 2.20 7.24
C LEU A 92 -8.11 3.13 6.92
N TYR A 93 -7.95 3.54 5.69
CA TYR A 93 -7.02 4.59 5.24
C TYR A 93 -5.58 4.45 5.77
N LEU A 94 -5.08 3.23 5.97
CA LEU A 94 -3.83 3.00 6.66
C LEU A 94 -2.62 3.57 5.90
N HIS A 95 -1.73 4.19 6.67
CA HIS A 95 -0.41 4.62 6.25
C HIS A 95 0.67 3.94 7.11
N PRO A 96 0.87 2.62 6.98
CA PRO A 96 1.89 1.91 7.73
C PRO A 96 3.30 2.29 7.31
N LEU A 97 4.27 1.94 8.14
CA LEU A 97 5.67 1.97 7.78
C LEU A 97 6.10 0.66 7.15
N ILE A 98 6.74 0.78 6.01
CA ILE A 98 7.40 -0.32 5.29
C ILE A 98 8.91 -0.05 5.29
N ALA A 99 9.71 -1.10 5.32
CA ALA A 99 11.16 -1.00 5.16
C ALA A 99 11.63 -1.82 3.97
N MET A 100 12.70 -1.36 3.32
CA MET A 100 13.34 -2.03 2.20
C MET A 100 14.85 -1.80 2.20
N ASN A 101 15.59 -2.63 1.50
CA ASN A 101 16.99 -2.36 1.19
C ASN A 101 17.14 -1.17 0.22
N PRO A 102 18.31 -0.50 0.18
CA PRO A 102 18.54 0.63 -0.73
C PRO A 102 18.44 0.31 -2.22
N ASP A 103 18.40 -0.96 -2.59
CA ASP A 103 18.16 -1.45 -3.94
C ASP A 103 16.69 -1.76 -4.24
N GLY A 104 15.79 -1.56 -3.27
CA GLY A 104 14.36 -1.80 -3.36
C GLY A 104 13.93 -3.21 -3.00
N THR A 105 14.87 -4.11 -2.67
CA THR A 105 14.55 -5.49 -2.25
C THR A 105 14.07 -5.57 -0.81
N SER A 106 13.49 -6.71 -0.43
CA SER A 106 13.03 -7.02 0.94
C SER A 106 12.02 -5.99 1.48
N GLN A 107 11.08 -5.57 0.64
CA GLN A 107 9.97 -4.72 1.06
C GLN A 107 9.07 -5.49 2.03
N THR A 108 9.14 -5.11 3.30
CA THR A 108 8.39 -5.76 4.38
C THR A 108 7.81 -4.72 5.32
N GLU A 109 6.78 -5.12 6.06
CA GLU A 109 6.27 -4.32 7.15
C GLU A 109 7.41 -3.90 8.10
N TYR A 110 7.45 -2.62 8.41
CA TYR A 110 8.20 -2.10 9.55
C TYR A 110 7.28 -1.95 10.75
N TYR A 111 6.10 -1.34 10.57
CA TYR A 111 5.10 -1.16 11.64
C TYR A 111 3.71 -0.84 11.08
N GLY A 112 2.66 -1.44 11.67
CA GLY A 112 1.27 -0.98 11.54
C GLY A 112 0.49 -1.49 10.32
N ASN A 113 1.03 -2.44 9.55
CA ASN A 113 0.38 -2.92 8.34
C ASN A 113 -0.89 -3.76 8.60
N ASN A 114 -1.05 -4.32 9.79
CA ASN A 114 -2.17 -5.19 10.15
C ASN A 114 -2.98 -4.71 11.35
N SER A 115 -2.97 -3.41 11.62
CA SER A 115 -3.75 -2.82 12.71
C SER A 115 -4.41 -1.52 12.27
N MET A 116 -5.45 -1.10 13.00
CA MET A 116 -6.16 0.15 12.72
C MET A 116 -5.48 1.36 13.35
N PHE A 117 -4.71 1.14 14.40
CA PHE A 117 -3.98 2.19 15.09
C PHE A 117 -2.48 1.86 15.11
N PRO A 118 -1.63 2.83 14.81
CA PRO A 118 -1.92 4.16 14.25
C PRO A 118 -2.47 4.11 12.83
N ALA A 119 -3.37 5.03 12.48
CA ALA A 119 -3.87 5.12 11.11
C ALA A 119 -2.81 5.65 10.14
N ALA A 120 -1.92 6.52 10.63
CA ALA A 120 -0.79 7.01 9.83
C ALA A 120 0.48 7.14 10.69
N ILE A 121 1.60 6.71 10.13
CA ILE A 121 2.94 6.92 10.69
C ILE A 121 3.78 7.56 9.59
N ILE A 122 4.22 8.79 9.82
CA ILE A 122 4.86 9.61 8.80
C ILE A 122 6.20 10.19 9.29
N HIS A 123 7.04 10.63 8.38
CA HIS A 123 8.34 11.25 8.65
C HIS A 123 9.25 10.37 9.53
N ALA A 124 9.17 9.05 9.36
CA ALA A 124 9.98 8.12 10.15
C ALA A 124 11.46 8.20 9.79
N ARG A 125 12.32 8.16 10.80
CA ARG A 125 13.79 8.13 10.65
C ARG A 125 14.42 7.25 11.72
N GLY A 126 15.53 6.60 11.40
CA GLY A 126 16.37 5.91 12.37
C GLY A 126 16.97 6.88 13.38
N ILE A 127 17.22 6.40 14.57
CA ILE A 127 17.87 7.14 15.65
C ILE A 127 19.32 6.66 15.73
N PRO A 128 20.31 7.56 15.66
CA PRO A 128 21.71 7.17 15.74
C PRO A 128 22.03 6.30 16.97
N GLY A 129 22.69 5.17 16.74
CA GLY A 129 23.07 4.22 17.80
C GLY A 129 21.91 3.43 18.40
N SER A 130 20.72 3.47 17.82
CA SER A 130 19.51 2.79 18.32
C SER A 130 18.84 1.94 17.26
N HIS A 131 18.20 0.84 17.67
CA HIS A 131 17.33 0.04 16.81
C HIS A 131 15.93 0.65 16.61
N LYS A 132 15.63 1.74 17.31
CA LYS A 132 14.34 2.44 17.21
C LYS A 132 14.31 3.42 16.05
N ALA A 133 13.11 3.82 15.70
CA ALA A 133 12.88 4.95 14.80
C ALA A 133 12.10 6.04 15.54
N ILE A 134 12.35 7.31 15.20
CA ILE A 134 11.49 8.43 15.58
C ILE A 134 10.51 8.68 14.43
N ALA A 135 9.25 8.95 14.75
CA ALA A 135 8.21 9.18 13.75
C ALA A 135 7.11 10.11 14.28
N VAL A 136 6.29 10.60 13.37
CA VAL A 136 5.05 11.29 13.71
C VAL A 136 3.90 10.30 13.60
N ILE A 137 3.17 10.14 14.70
CA ILE A 137 2.02 9.26 14.83
C ILE A 137 0.75 10.10 14.63
N ALA A 138 -0.04 9.74 13.64
CA ALA A 138 -1.12 10.58 13.14
C ALA A 138 -2.36 9.78 12.74
N GLY A 139 -3.45 10.48 12.52
CA GLY A 139 -4.61 9.98 11.80
C GLY A 139 -4.50 10.24 10.30
N HIS A 140 -5.33 9.61 9.49
CA HIS A 140 -5.37 9.83 8.05
C HIS A 140 -5.68 11.30 7.68
N HIS A 141 -6.62 11.93 8.37
CA HIS A 141 -7.00 13.33 8.14
C HIS A 141 -6.23 14.35 9.01
N SER A 142 -5.07 14.00 9.53
CA SER A 142 -4.26 14.89 10.38
C SER A 142 -3.33 15.83 9.61
N ILE A 143 -3.40 15.85 8.28
CA ILE A 143 -2.63 16.76 7.39
C ILE A 143 -1.11 16.67 7.65
N TYR A 144 -0.56 15.46 7.67
CA TYR A 144 0.88 15.19 7.86
C TYR A 144 1.49 15.80 9.14
N LYS A 145 0.68 15.96 10.17
CA LYS A 145 1.08 16.40 11.51
C LYS A 145 0.46 15.46 12.54
N GLY A 146 1.09 15.30 13.69
CA GLY A 146 0.60 14.38 14.72
C GLY A 146 1.37 14.49 16.00
N LYS A 147 1.50 13.37 16.72
CA LYS A 147 2.27 13.25 17.97
C LYS A 147 3.63 12.66 17.70
N LEU A 148 4.65 13.12 18.42
CA LEU A 148 6.00 12.58 18.29
C LEU A 148 6.10 11.24 19.03
N GLY A 149 6.61 10.21 18.35
CA GLY A 149 6.74 8.87 18.89
C GLY A 149 8.05 8.17 18.53
N LEU A 150 8.55 7.40 19.47
CA LEU A 150 9.61 6.42 19.25
C LEU A 150 8.97 5.07 18.94
N VAL A 151 9.43 4.41 17.89
CA VAL A 151 8.92 3.12 17.44
C VAL A 151 9.96 2.05 17.74
N ASP A 152 9.67 1.19 18.71
CA ASP A 152 10.49 0.06 19.12
C ASP A 152 9.84 -1.26 18.69
N ARG A 153 10.27 -1.80 17.56
CA ARG A 153 9.72 -3.05 17.01
C ARG A 153 9.97 -4.29 17.88
N THR A 154 10.90 -4.24 18.81
CA THR A 154 11.16 -5.37 19.71
C THR A 154 10.03 -5.61 20.70
N LYS A 155 9.18 -4.59 20.90
CA LYS A 155 8.00 -4.63 21.79
C LYS A 155 6.69 -4.91 21.05
N GLY A 156 6.72 -4.99 19.73
CA GLY A 156 5.56 -5.23 18.87
C GLY A 156 5.55 -4.33 17.65
N THR A 157 4.71 -4.68 16.65
CA THR A 157 4.61 -3.95 15.38
C THR A 157 3.18 -3.54 15.03
N GLN A 158 2.23 -3.73 15.96
CA GLN A 158 0.81 -3.51 15.71
C GLN A 158 0.14 -2.76 16.86
N ALA A 159 -0.97 -2.12 16.58
CA ALA A 159 -1.92 -1.59 17.56
C ALA A 159 -1.32 -0.70 18.66
N GLY A 160 -0.30 0.10 18.33
CA GLY A 160 0.38 0.98 19.28
C GLY A 160 1.45 0.30 20.13
N GLN A 161 1.57 -1.03 20.11
CA GLN A 161 2.60 -1.74 20.85
C GLN A 161 3.99 -1.25 20.43
N GLY A 162 4.87 -1.00 21.42
CA GLY A 162 6.22 -0.50 21.15
C GLY A 162 6.31 0.96 20.68
N ILE A 163 5.20 1.70 20.65
CA ILE A 163 5.22 3.15 20.45
C ILE A 163 5.29 3.84 21.81
N GLU A 164 6.29 4.67 21.99
CA GLU A 164 6.44 5.56 23.13
C GLU A 164 6.30 7.00 22.65
N PHE A 165 5.28 7.72 23.13
CA PHE A 165 5.14 9.13 22.86
C PHE A 165 6.11 9.94 23.71
N VAL A 166 6.77 10.90 23.09
CA VAL A 166 7.80 11.73 23.72
C VAL A 166 7.48 13.21 23.53
N ASN A 167 7.97 14.04 24.45
CA ASN A 167 7.76 15.49 24.44
C ASN A 167 6.28 15.89 24.29
N THR A 168 5.35 15.06 24.73
CA THR A 168 3.91 15.29 24.57
C THR A 168 3.16 15.05 25.87
N ARG A 169 1.91 15.49 25.89
CA ARG A 169 1.00 15.23 27.00
C ARG A 169 -0.25 14.59 26.44
N LEU A 170 -0.50 13.34 26.79
CA LEU A 170 -1.70 12.62 26.37
C LEU A 170 -2.67 12.44 27.55
N ASN A 171 -2.20 11.95 28.69
CA ASN A 171 -3.00 11.74 29.91
C ASN A 171 -2.63 12.71 31.04
N GLY A 172 -2.23 13.94 30.69
CA GLY A 172 -1.88 14.97 31.68
C GLY A 172 -0.43 14.92 32.14
N ARG A 173 0.37 13.90 31.76
CA ARG A 173 1.81 13.85 32.02
C ARG A 173 2.56 14.40 30.84
N LEU A 174 3.52 15.28 31.11
CA LEU A 174 4.45 15.75 30.10
C LEU A 174 5.66 14.80 30.07
N GLY A 175 6.19 14.53 28.88
CA GLY A 175 7.38 13.72 28.72
C GLY A 175 7.09 12.43 27.96
N ARG A 176 7.51 11.31 28.53
CA ARG A 176 7.38 9.98 27.92
C ARG A 176 6.10 9.29 28.34
N GLU A 177 5.40 8.69 27.38
CA GLU A 177 4.17 7.96 27.63
C GLU A 177 4.00 6.82 26.62
N SER A 178 3.76 5.60 27.12
CA SER A 178 3.53 4.44 26.26
C SER A 178 2.19 4.55 25.53
N ALA A 179 2.15 4.10 24.29
CA ALA A 179 0.91 3.96 23.54
C ALA A 179 0.08 2.71 23.95
N ASP A 180 0.57 1.90 24.86
CA ASP A 180 -0.13 0.67 25.30
C ASP A 180 -1.48 0.94 25.96
N PHE A 181 -1.69 2.15 26.48
CA PHE A 181 -3.00 2.57 27.00
C PHE A 181 -4.01 2.89 25.90
N ILE A 182 -3.55 3.09 24.68
CA ILE A 182 -4.38 3.35 23.48
C ILE A 182 -4.90 2.02 22.95
N ARG A 183 -5.45 1.18 23.80
CA ARG A 183 -6.10 -0.05 23.36
C ARG A 183 -7.56 0.25 23.02
N PRO A 184 -8.02 -0.12 21.82
CA PRO A 184 -9.46 -0.11 21.56
C PRO A 184 -10.15 -0.95 22.62
N ASP A 185 -11.21 -0.41 23.22
CA ASP A 185 -12.11 -1.22 24.04
C ASP A 185 -12.63 -2.38 23.16
N PRO A 186 -12.45 -3.66 23.55
CA PRO A 186 -12.95 -4.79 22.78
C PRO A 186 -14.47 -4.74 22.54
N ALA A 187 -15.23 -4.07 23.41
CA ALA A 187 -16.67 -3.89 23.25
C ALA A 187 -17.01 -2.72 22.31
N HIS A 188 -16.14 -1.72 22.22
CA HIS A 188 -16.32 -0.52 21.38
C HIS A 188 -14.98 -0.13 20.73
N PRO A 189 -14.42 -0.99 19.87
CA PRO A 189 -13.04 -0.84 19.40
C PRO A 189 -12.73 0.46 18.66
N TYR A 190 -13.75 1.29 18.40
CA TYR A 190 -13.58 2.45 17.50
C TYR A 190 -14.25 3.73 17.98
N HIS A 191 -15.04 3.70 19.05
CA HIS A 191 -15.88 4.84 19.43
C HIS A 191 -15.14 5.97 20.16
N ASP A 192 -14.16 5.66 20.99
CA ASP A 192 -13.46 6.66 21.81
C ASP A 192 -12.16 7.16 21.15
N PHE A 193 -11.65 6.41 20.19
CA PHE A 193 -10.50 6.76 19.39
C PHE A 193 -10.97 7.33 18.06
N LYS A 194 -10.92 8.59 17.89
CA LYS A 194 -11.00 9.21 16.56
C LYS A 194 -9.69 8.92 15.81
N ILE A 195 -9.48 7.62 15.49
CA ILE A 195 -8.27 7.08 14.83
C ILE A 195 -7.90 7.93 13.62
N ASP A 196 -8.91 8.31 12.87
CA ASP A 196 -8.79 9.06 11.62
C ASP A 196 -8.28 10.49 11.80
N VAL A 197 -8.51 11.08 12.97
CA VAL A 197 -8.06 12.43 13.33
C VAL A 197 -7.09 12.43 14.51
N PHE A 198 -6.51 11.29 14.83
CA PHE A 198 -5.54 11.20 15.91
C PHE A 198 -4.39 12.19 15.72
N GLY A 199 -3.98 12.86 16.77
CA GLY A 199 -2.92 13.88 16.72
C GLY A 199 -3.31 15.21 16.06
N GLN A 200 -4.55 15.36 15.59
CA GLN A 200 -5.02 16.60 14.97
C GLN A 200 -5.23 17.73 15.99
N PHE A 201 -5.58 17.40 17.23
CA PHE A 201 -5.82 18.36 18.27
C PHE A 201 -4.66 18.48 19.25
N GLY A 202 -4.52 19.68 19.84
CA GLY A 202 -3.44 20.01 20.77
C GLY A 202 -2.08 20.09 20.08
N PRO A 203 -0.97 19.97 20.80
CA PRO A 203 0.37 20.11 20.24
C PRO A 203 0.63 19.20 19.06
N GLN A 204 1.17 19.74 17.98
CA GLN A 204 1.42 19.05 16.72
C GLN A 204 2.90 19.08 16.35
N TYR A 205 3.37 17.96 15.83
CA TYR A 205 4.76 17.71 15.47
C TYR A 205 4.84 17.28 13.99
N ALA A 206 5.94 17.64 13.34
CA ALA A 206 6.30 17.22 12.00
C ALA A 206 7.82 17.17 11.83
N HIS A 207 8.31 16.41 10.85
CA HIS A 207 9.71 16.36 10.41
C HIS A 207 10.73 16.21 11.55
N PRO A 208 10.61 15.18 12.41
CA PRO A 208 11.57 14.97 13.47
C PRO A 208 12.93 14.58 12.92
N PHE A 209 13.98 15.00 13.61
CA PHE A 209 15.36 14.60 13.39
C PHE A 209 16.01 14.28 14.73
N ALA A 210 16.32 13.01 14.97
CA ALA A 210 16.92 12.57 16.23
C ALA A 210 18.44 12.69 16.21
N PHE A 211 19.01 13.19 17.30
CA PHE A 211 20.43 13.07 17.62
C PHE A 211 20.72 11.78 18.39
N ASP A 212 19.81 11.41 19.25
CA ASP A 212 19.76 10.19 20.06
C ASP A 212 18.30 9.93 20.50
N GLU A 213 18.06 9.02 21.44
CA GLU A 213 16.71 8.71 21.96
C GLU A 213 16.11 9.79 22.86
N GLU A 214 16.88 10.78 23.27
CA GLU A 214 16.46 11.83 24.17
C GLU A 214 16.34 13.20 23.49
N ASN A 215 17.10 13.45 22.41
CA ASN A 215 17.30 14.76 21.84
C ASN A 215 16.92 14.82 20.36
N TYR A 216 16.11 15.80 19.98
CA TYR A 216 15.57 15.94 18.63
C TYR A 216 15.50 17.39 18.15
N PHE A 217 15.64 17.58 16.83
CA PHE A 217 14.98 18.70 16.18
C PHE A 217 13.57 18.26 15.76
N CYS A 218 12.61 19.17 15.83
CA CYS A 218 11.26 18.92 15.38
C CYS A 218 10.57 20.22 14.97
N SER A 219 9.81 20.16 13.91
CA SER A 219 8.84 21.20 13.58
C SER A 219 7.64 21.05 14.51
N PHE A 220 7.23 22.12 15.19
CA PHE A 220 6.26 22.03 16.27
C PHE A 220 5.33 23.25 16.32
N CYS A 221 4.05 22.99 16.61
CA CYS A 221 3.06 23.99 16.92
C CYS A 221 2.39 23.66 18.27
N PRO A 222 2.49 24.51 19.29
CA PRO A 222 1.92 24.26 20.62
C PRO A 222 0.38 24.35 20.66
N GLU A 223 -0.23 25.15 19.80
CA GLU A 223 -1.67 25.43 19.82
C GLU A 223 -2.49 24.38 19.07
N GLY A 224 -1.82 23.55 18.26
CA GLY A 224 -2.48 22.53 17.47
C GLY A 224 -3.32 23.07 16.32
N TYR A 225 -4.06 22.17 15.70
CA TYR A 225 -4.94 22.48 14.58
C TYR A 225 -6.29 22.97 15.09
N LEU A 226 -6.71 24.13 14.66
CA LEU A 226 -8.10 24.58 14.79
C LEU A 226 -8.97 23.84 13.76
N PRO A 227 -10.29 23.66 13.99
CA PRO A 227 -11.14 22.71 13.26
C PRO A 227 -10.94 22.63 11.75
N PRO A 228 -11.28 21.51 11.13
CA PRO A 228 -10.67 20.94 9.90
C PRO A 228 -10.71 21.81 8.64
N PHE A 229 -11.29 22.96 8.65
CA PHE A 229 -11.39 23.85 7.49
C PHE A 229 -11.25 25.33 7.85
N GLY A 230 -10.64 25.62 9.01
CA GLY A 230 -10.29 27.00 9.36
C GLY A 230 -9.18 27.52 8.44
N PRO A 231 -9.24 28.80 8.03
CA PRO A 231 -8.31 29.36 7.06
C PRO A 231 -6.87 29.51 7.56
N PHE A 232 -6.59 29.24 8.83
CA PHE A 232 -5.27 29.46 9.42
C PHE A 232 -4.82 28.28 10.28
N ASN A 233 -3.95 27.45 9.72
CA ASN A 233 -3.07 26.60 10.51
C ASN A 233 -1.93 27.47 11.04
N PRO A 234 -1.69 27.55 12.35
CA PRO A 234 -0.50 28.24 12.85
C PRO A 234 0.76 27.64 12.23
N PRO A 235 1.73 28.47 11.84
CA PRO A 235 3.00 27.95 11.34
C PRO A 235 3.69 27.05 12.36
N LEU A 236 4.42 26.06 11.89
CA LEU A 236 5.31 25.26 12.73
C LEU A 236 6.62 26.01 12.93
N GLY A 237 7.03 26.19 14.20
CA GLY A 237 8.38 26.62 14.53
C GLY A 237 9.36 25.45 14.57
N LEU A 238 10.62 25.70 14.35
CA LEU A 238 11.69 24.73 14.57
C LEU A 238 12.13 24.77 16.04
N TYR A 239 12.12 23.62 16.68
CA TYR A 239 12.51 23.46 18.08
C TYR A 239 13.61 22.42 18.23
N TYR A 240 14.50 22.65 19.18
CA TYR A 240 15.27 21.62 19.86
C TYR A 240 14.44 21.09 21.02
N MET A 241 14.34 19.78 21.13
CA MET A 241 13.45 19.13 22.10
C MET A 241 14.16 18.00 22.82
N HIS A 242 13.81 17.83 24.09
CA HIS A 242 14.18 16.66 24.89
C HIS A 242 12.95 15.78 25.15
N ALA A 243 13.14 14.48 25.27
CA ALA A 243 12.06 13.50 25.43
C ALA A 243 11.18 13.73 26.66
N ASP A 244 11.71 14.36 27.72
CA ASP A 244 10.98 14.68 28.96
C ASP A 244 9.99 15.86 28.81
N GLY A 245 10.00 16.56 27.66
CA GLY A 245 9.13 17.67 27.36
C GLY A 245 9.81 19.05 27.33
N ALA A 246 11.10 19.13 27.73
CA ALA A 246 11.88 20.35 27.59
C ALA A 246 12.03 20.70 26.09
N ARG A 247 11.98 21.97 25.77
CA ARG A 247 12.08 22.45 24.38
C ARG A 247 12.54 23.90 24.31
N GLU A 248 13.27 24.19 23.25
CA GLU A 248 13.79 25.51 22.95
C GLU A 248 13.45 25.89 21.52
N LEU A 249 12.87 27.07 21.32
CA LEU A 249 12.55 27.60 19.98
C LEU A 249 13.85 28.09 19.32
N LEU A 250 14.16 27.52 18.15
CA LEU A 250 15.33 27.88 17.36
C LEU A 250 15.00 28.87 16.24
N ALA A 251 13.87 28.67 15.56
CA ALA A 251 13.43 29.53 14.48
C ALA A 251 11.89 29.50 14.35
N TYR A 252 11.34 30.65 14.02
CA TYR A 252 9.91 30.82 13.77
C TYR A 252 9.68 31.90 12.73
N ASP A 253 8.65 31.70 11.92
CA ASP A 253 8.16 32.67 10.96
C ASP A 253 6.63 32.73 11.08
N ASP A 254 6.05 33.96 11.10
CA ASP A 254 4.61 34.15 11.28
C ASP A 254 3.75 33.70 10.10
N TRP A 255 4.37 33.48 8.94
CA TRP A 255 3.67 33.17 7.69
C TRP A 255 3.99 31.79 7.13
N GLN A 256 5.15 31.26 7.45
CA GLN A 256 5.66 30.01 6.88
C GLN A 256 6.07 29.03 7.97
N SER A 257 5.67 27.78 7.80
CA SER A 257 6.15 26.70 8.67
C SER A 257 7.63 26.42 8.40
N THR A 258 8.44 26.39 9.46
CA THR A 258 9.80 25.90 9.42
C THR A 258 9.78 24.38 9.49
N GLY A 259 10.38 23.70 8.54
CA GLY A 259 10.32 22.24 8.45
C GLY A 259 11.59 21.62 7.86
N GLN A 260 11.71 20.31 8.03
CA GLN A 260 12.75 19.47 7.42
C GLN A 260 14.19 19.92 7.76
N ALA A 261 14.39 20.46 8.95
CA ALA A 261 15.72 20.87 9.39
C ALA A 261 16.65 19.66 9.52
N VAL A 262 17.82 19.77 8.91
CA VAL A 262 18.89 18.76 9.00
C VAL A 262 20.15 19.47 9.48
N PRO A 263 20.72 19.07 10.63
CA PRO A 263 21.94 19.70 11.14
C PRO A 263 23.14 19.32 10.26
N VAL A 264 24.00 20.30 9.97
CA VAL A 264 25.27 20.06 9.29
C VAL A 264 26.29 19.64 10.34
N MET A 265 26.45 18.34 10.52
CA MET A 265 27.36 17.78 11.52
C MET A 265 28.00 16.48 11.04
N ARG A 266 29.13 16.13 11.61
CA ARG A 266 29.73 14.79 11.39
C ARG A 266 28.88 13.75 12.07
N ARG A 267 28.55 12.68 11.36
CA ARG A 267 27.85 11.51 11.87
C ARG A 267 28.47 10.25 11.29
N THR A 268 28.44 9.18 12.07
CA THR A 268 28.72 7.85 11.53
C THR A 268 27.57 7.47 10.60
N PRO A 269 27.81 7.26 9.30
CA PRO A 269 26.74 6.81 8.43
C PRO A 269 26.30 5.39 8.80
N PRO A 270 25.03 5.05 8.65
CA PRO A 270 24.60 3.66 8.71
C PRO A 270 25.35 2.79 7.69
N PRO A 271 25.40 1.45 7.88
CA PRO A 271 26.13 0.58 6.95
C PRO A 271 25.53 0.63 5.55
N ALA A 272 26.38 0.74 4.54
CA ALA A 272 25.97 0.58 3.15
C ALA A 272 25.62 -0.90 2.89
N ARG A 273 24.45 -1.14 2.29
CA ARG A 273 24.00 -2.48 1.92
C ARG A 273 24.29 -2.75 0.45
N PRO A 274 24.95 -3.86 0.10
CA PRO A 274 25.16 -4.21 -1.29
C PRO A 274 23.82 -4.52 -1.97
N SER A 275 23.74 -4.24 -3.29
CA SER A 275 22.59 -4.66 -4.07
C SER A 275 22.57 -6.17 -4.25
N THR A 276 21.39 -6.76 -4.10
CA THR A 276 21.11 -8.18 -4.32
C THR A 276 20.29 -8.43 -5.58
N THR A 277 19.94 -7.36 -6.30
CA THR A 277 19.18 -7.47 -7.55
C THR A 277 20.02 -8.02 -8.69
N VAL A 278 19.35 -8.76 -9.59
CA VAL A 278 19.94 -9.26 -10.84
C VAL A 278 19.22 -8.61 -12.02
N PRO A 279 19.75 -7.49 -12.55
CA PRO A 279 19.05 -6.70 -13.58
C PRO A 279 18.62 -7.47 -14.82
N ALA A 280 19.36 -8.51 -15.18
CA ALA A 280 19.06 -9.36 -16.33
C ALA A 280 17.79 -10.22 -16.15
N HIS A 281 17.32 -10.41 -14.92
CA HIS A 281 16.09 -11.13 -14.66
C HIS A 281 14.90 -10.15 -14.73
N ASN A 282 13.80 -10.60 -15.32
CA ASN A 282 12.55 -9.85 -15.38
C ASN A 282 11.51 -10.32 -14.36
N HIS A 283 11.90 -11.26 -13.48
CA HIS A 283 11.06 -11.87 -12.46
C HIS A 283 11.78 -11.94 -11.12
N GLY A 284 10.99 -12.13 -10.07
CA GLY A 284 11.43 -12.56 -8.76
C GLY A 284 10.75 -13.88 -8.38
N VAL A 285 11.16 -14.48 -7.28
CA VAL A 285 10.65 -15.77 -6.80
C VAL A 285 10.12 -15.62 -5.38
N TYR A 286 8.88 -16.04 -5.17
CA TYR A 286 8.34 -16.27 -3.83
C TYR A 286 8.46 -17.74 -3.47
N THR A 287 8.86 -17.99 -2.22
CA THR A 287 8.83 -19.33 -1.62
C THR A 287 8.04 -19.25 -0.31
N VAL A 288 6.97 -20.03 -0.23
CA VAL A 288 6.18 -20.21 1.00
C VAL A 288 6.57 -21.55 1.61
N GLN A 289 7.01 -21.54 2.86
CA GLN A 289 7.44 -22.76 3.54
C GLN A 289 6.28 -23.71 3.78
N ASP A 290 5.18 -23.19 4.30
CA ASP A 290 3.95 -23.96 4.55
C ASP A 290 2.77 -23.00 4.74
N VAL A 291 1.82 -22.99 3.82
CA VAL A 291 0.66 -22.08 3.86
C VAL A 291 -0.20 -22.21 5.12
N TYR A 292 -0.10 -23.34 5.84
CA TYR A 292 -0.86 -23.57 7.07
C TYR A 292 -0.17 -23.05 8.33
N LEU A 293 1.04 -22.51 8.23
CA LEU A 293 1.70 -21.85 9.35
C LEU A 293 1.13 -20.44 9.54
N GLY A 294 1.04 -20.02 10.81
CA GLY A 294 0.49 -18.73 11.18
C GLY A 294 -1.05 -18.71 11.30
N PRO A 295 -1.62 -17.57 11.68
CA PRO A 295 -3.05 -17.45 11.98
C PRO A 295 -3.95 -17.45 10.74
N GLY A 296 -3.41 -17.18 9.55
CA GLY A 296 -4.20 -16.96 8.34
C GLY A 296 -5.06 -18.15 7.91
N LEU A 297 -4.57 -19.38 8.10
CA LEU A 297 -5.29 -20.62 7.82
C LEU A 297 -5.60 -21.43 9.09
N GLN A 298 -5.61 -20.77 10.26
CA GLN A 298 -5.95 -21.43 11.51
C GLN A 298 -7.34 -22.08 11.45
N GLY A 299 -7.43 -23.36 11.83
CA GLY A 299 -8.67 -24.12 11.79
C GLY A 299 -9.02 -24.71 10.41
N ILE A 300 -8.25 -24.42 9.38
CA ILE A 300 -8.42 -25.04 8.06
C ILE A 300 -7.66 -26.36 8.03
N PRO A 301 -8.32 -27.51 7.72
CA PRO A 301 -7.66 -28.80 7.66
C PRO A 301 -6.55 -28.82 6.60
N ARG A 302 -5.41 -29.45 6.94
CA ARG A 302 -4.32 -29.64 5.96
C ARG A 302 -4.83 -30.40 4.73
N GLY A 303 -4.38 -29.98 3.57
CA GLY A 303 -4.82 -30.53 2.29
C GLY A 303 -6.07 -29.84 1.72
N THR A 304 -6.71 -28.89 2.42
CA THR A 304 -7.80 -28.07 1.87
C THR A 304 -7.26 -27.06 0.85
N ALA A 305 -6.18 -26.37 1.16
CA ALA A 305 -5.50 -25.46 0.26
C ALA A 305 -4.82 -26.24 -0.87
N LYS A 306 -5.13 -25.85 -2.11
CA LYS A 306 -4.64 -26.56 -3.32
C LYS A 306 -3.83 -25.66 -4.23
N LYS A 307 -4.15 -24.38 -4.27
CA LYS A 307 -3.51 -23.42 -5.18
C LYS A 307 -3.29 -22.06 -4.54
N ILE A 308 -2.30 -21.37 -5.05
CA ILE A 308 -2.15 -19.91 -4.86
C ILE A 308 -2.48 -19.25 -6.19
N ARG A 309 -3.44 -18.31 -6.17
CA ARG A 309 -3.70 -17.38 -7.25
C ARG A 309 -2.91 -16.11 -7.01
N VAL A 310 -2.19 -15.67 -8.03
CA VAL A 310 -1.42 -14.44 -8.01
C VAL A 310 -2.20 -13.35 -8.72
N VAL A 311 -2.46 -12.26 -8.02
CA VAL A 311 -3.19 -11.11 -8.52
C VAL A 311 -2.28 -9.90 -8.49
N ALA A 312 -2.12 -9.22 -9.61
CA ALA A 312 -1.38 -7.97 -9.69
C ALA A 312 -2.33 -6.77 -9.52
N LEU A 313 -1.80 -5.72 -8.92
CA LEU A 313 -2.44 -4.43 -8.80
C LEU A 313 -1.92 -3.51 -9.91
N GLU A 314 -2.82 -2.72 -10.51
CA GLU A 314 -2.51 -1.79 -11.56
C GLU A 314 -2.67 -0.34 -11.06
N TYR A 315 -1.93 0.57 -11.64
CA TYR A 315 -2.15 1.99 -11.43
C TYR A 315 -3.56 2.38 -11.92
N ARG A 316 -4.17 3.30 -11.22
CA ARG A 316 -5.46 3.81 -11.65
C ARG A 316 -5.33 4.48 -13.01
N VAL A 317 -6.12 3.97 -13.94
CA VAL A 317 -6.17 4.43 -15.33
C VAL A 317 -7.14 5.60 -15.49
N CYS A 318 -7.69 6.14 -14.40
CA CYS A 318 -8.50 7.34 -14.47
C CYS A 318 -7.68 8.46 -15.09
N ARG A 319 -8.27 9.14 -16.06
CA ARG A 319 -7.65 10.24 -16.77
C ARG A 319 -7.02 11.20 -15.78
N MET A 320 -5.71 11.27 -15.86
CA MET A 320 -4.92 12.15 -15.01
C MET A 320 -5.18 13.55 -15.44
N GLY A 321 -5.74 14.29 -14.55
CA GLY A 321 -5.85 15.63 -14.95
C GLY A 321 -6.75 16.53 -14.19
N TYR A 322 -6.99 16.25 -12.96
CA TYR A 322 -7.35 17.36 -12.09
C TYR A 322 -6.06 18.12 -11.75
N GLY A 323 -6.08 19.41 -11.85
CA GLY A 323 -4.91 20.25 -11.62
C GLY A 323 -4.00 20.38 -12.84
N GLN A 324 -2.69 20.44 -12.60
CA GLN A 324 -1.70 20.88 -13.59
C GLN A 324 -1.53 19.93 -14.80
N ASN A 325 -1.86 18.67 -14.66
CA ASN A 325 -1.68 17.67 -15.73
C ASN A 325 -2.91 17.44 -16.60
N GLY A 326 -4.01 18.13 -16.34
CA GLY A 326 -5.23 18.18 -17.15
C GLY A 326 -5.90 16.81 -17.38
N GLY A 327 -7.18 16.63 -17.12
CA GLY A 327 -7.92 15.41 -17.40
C GLY A 327 -9.41 15.52 -17.12
N GLU A 328 -10.17 14.56 -17.56
CA GLU A 328 -11.63 14.64 -17.58
C GLU A 328 -12.33 14.11 -16.32
N CYS A 329 -11.66 13.98 -15.20
CA CYS A 329 -12.31 13.68 -13.94
C CYS A 329 -12.88 14.96 -13.33
N GLU A 330 -14.05 15.37 -13.76
CA GLU A 330 -14.71 16.60 -13.29
C GLU A 330 -15.34 16.45 -11.91
N THR A 331 -15.44 15.27 -11.36
CA THR A 331 -16.11 15.04 -10.09
C THR A 331 -15.18 14.37 -9.11
N GLY A 332 -15.00 14.99 -7.99
CA GLY A 332 -14.14 14.66 -6.86
C GLY A 332 -13.78 13.22 -6.53
N LEU A 333 -14.22 12.22 -7.24
CA LEU A 333 -13.88 10.82 -6.96
C LEU A 333 -13.75 10.07 -8.29
N CYS A 334 -12.52 9.87 -8.78
CA CYS A 334 -12.24 8.88 -9.84
C CYS A 334 -12.48 7.47 -9.30
N GLN A 335 -13.67 7.25 -8.81
CA GLN A 335 -14.06 5.93 -8.38
C GLN A 335 -14.28 5.08 -9.62
N THR A 336 -13.65 3.94 -9.65
CA THR A 336 -14.19 2.84 -10.41
C THR A 336 -15.64 2.66 -10.00
N PRO A 337 -16.52 2.30 -10.93
CA PRO A 337 -17.94 2.59 -10.84
C PRO A 337 -18.63 2.11 -9.57
N ILE A 338 -18.06 1.17 -8.85
CA ILE A 338 -18.63 0.68 -7.60
C ILE A 338 -17.51 0.24 -6.69
N SER A 339 -17.33 0.96 -5.60
CA SER A 339 -16.47 0.52 -4.52
C SER A 339 -17.31 -0.17 -3.45
N LEU A 340 -16.85 -1.31 -3.00
CA LEU A 340 -17.43 -1.97 -1.84
C LEU A 340 -17.18 -1.10 -0.60
N ASN A 341 -18.24 -0.69 0.08
CA ASN A 341 -18.16 0.08 1.34
C ASN A 341 -17.47 1.46 1.24
N SER A 342 -17.64 2.17 0.15
CA SER A 342 -16.93 3.44 -0.09
C SER A 342 -15.40 3.31 -0.05
N GLY A 343 -14.88 2.09 -0.11
CA GLY A 343 -13.47 1.82 -0.26
C GLY A 343 -13.02 2.07 -1.69
N SER A 344 -11.75 2.31 -1.87
CA SER A 344 -11.19 2.45 -3.18
C SER A 344 -11.09 1.09 -3.89
N TRP A 345 -11.27 1.13 -5.20
CA TRP A 345 -11.11 -0.01 -6.07
C TRP A 345 -9.86 0.13 -6.91
N ASP A 346 -8.94 -0.78 -6.69
CA ASP A 346 -7.82 -0.90 -7.60
C ASP A 346 -8.17 -1.80 -8.75
N VAL A 347 -7.62 -1.49 -9.90
CA VAL A 347 -7.66 -2.39 -11.04
C VAL A 347 -6.79 -3.61 -10.73
N LYS A 348 -7.36 -4.80 -10.89
CA LYS A 348 -6.73 -6.07 -10.53
C LYS A 348 -6.64 -6.98 -11.73
N HIS A 349 -5.49 -7.65 -11.87
CA HIS A 349 -5.23 -8.61 -12.93
C HIS A 349 -4.86 -9.95 -12.34
N VAL A 350 -5.61 -11.01 -12.66
CA VAL A 350 -5.20 -12.37 -12.32
C VAL A 350 -4.07 -12.78 -13.25
N LEU A 351 -2.86 -12.89 -12.70
CA LEU A 351 -1.68 -13.30 -13.47
C LEU A 351 -1.66 -14.81 -13.74
N GLY A 352 -2.22 -15.59 -12.83
CA GLY A 352 -2.29 -17.03 -12.95
C GLY A 352 -2.31 -17.75 -11.60
N GLU A 353 -2.17 -19.05 -11.63
CA GLU A 353 -2.24 -19.93 -10.48
C GLU A 353 -1.04 -20.88 -10.43
N VAL A 354 -0.66 -21.30 -9.22
CA VAL A 354 0.35 -22.34 -8.96
C VAL A 354 -0.19 -23.32 -7.93
N ASP A 355 0.33 -24.54 -7.98
CA ASP A 355 -0.11 -25.61 -7.08
C ASP A 355 0.64 -25.52 -5.74
N ILE A 356 -0.05 -25.83 -4.65
CA ILE A 356 0.52 -26.02 -3.32
C ILE A 356 0.91 -27.49 -3.19
N GLU A 357 2.13 -27.73 -2.73
CA GLU A 357 2.66 -29.09 -2.53
C GLU A 357 1.97 -29.79 -1.33
N ALA A 358 2.13 -31.11 -1.25
CA ALA A 358 1.46 -31.91 -0.21
C ALA A 358 1.88 -31.52 1.23
N ASP A 359 3.09 -30.98 1.38
CA ASP A 359 3.58 -30.47 2.67
C ASP A 359 3.13 -29.03 2.97
N GLY A 360 2.37 -28.41 2.08
CA GLY A 360 1.91 -27.02 2.20
C GLY A 360 2.89 -26.01 1.61
N SER A 361 4.04 -26.43 1.12
CA SER A 361 5.04 -25.52 0.53
C SER A 361 4.66 -25.12 -0.90
N CYS A 362 5.19 -23.98 -1.35
CA CYS A 362 5.02 -23.51 -2.71
C CYS A 362 6.18 -22.59 -3.10
N SER A 363 6.70 -22.73 -4.33
CA SER A 363 7.70 -21.80 -4.88
C SER A 363 7.35 -21.44 -6.31
N PHE A 364 7.34 -20.12 -6.65
CA PHE A 364 6.86 -19.64 -7.95
C PHE A 364 7.45 -18.31 -8.36
N GLU A 365 7.53 -18.12 -9.68
CA GLU A 365 7.99 -16.89 -10.32
C GLU A 365 6.84 -15.88 -10.44
N VAL A 366 7.16 -14.59 -10.21
CA VAL A 366 6.26 -13.47 -10.49
C VAL A 366 6.99 -12.39 -11.27
N PRO A 367 6.28 -11.53 -12.03
CA PRO A 367 6.90 -10.38 -12.67
C PRO A 367 7.62 -9.49 -11.66
N ALA A 368 8.86 -9.11 -11.94
CA ALA A 368 9.56 -8.13 -11.12
C ALA A 368 8.89 -6.76 -11.23
N ARG A 369 8.92 -6.00 -10.12
CA ARG A 369 8.42 -4.62 -10.02
C ARG A 369 6.92 -4.49 -10.28
N ALA A 370 6.18 -5.57 -10.11
CA ALA A 370 4.72 -5.62 -10.13
C ALA A 370 4.22 -5.86 -8.71
N PRO A 371 3.35 -5.00 -8.18
CA PRO A 371 2.73 -5.23 -6.89
C PRO A 371 1.73 -6.39 -7.02
N VAL A 372 1.91 -7.42 -6.21
CA VAL A 372 1.07 -8.61 -6.24
C VAL A 372 0.55 -8.96 -4.85
N TYR A 373 -0.62 -9.58 -4.80
CA TYR A 373 -1.13 -10.24 -3.62
C TYR A 373 -1.60 -11.66 -3.94
N PHE A 374 -1.80 -12.47 -2.92
CA PHE A 374 -2.09 -13.88 -3.08
C PHE A 374 -3.46 -14.23 -2.51
N GLN A 375 -4.13 -15.16 -3.20
CA GLN A 375 -5.33 -15.83 -2.73
C GLN A 375 -5.06 -17.32 -2.65
N VAL A 376 -5.26 -17.91 -1.47
CA VAL A 376 -5.18 -19.36 -1.28
C VAL A 376 -6.54 -19.95 -1.63
N LEU A 377 -6.54 -20.96 -2.51
CA LEU A 377 -7.75 -21.56 -3.08
C LEU A 377 -7.91 -23.02 -2.67
N ASP A 378 -9.17 -23.45 -2.52
CA ASP A 378 -9.56 -24.84 -2.36
C ASP A 378 -9.57 -25.61 -3.71
N ALA A 379 -9.95 -26.89 -3.69
CA ALA A 379 -10.03 -27.71 -4.89
C ALA A 379 -11.09 -27.24 -5.90
N ARG A 380 -12.10 -26.46 -5.45
CA ARG A 380 -13.15 -25.91 -6.32
C ARG A 380 -12.78 -24.53 -6.87
N GLY A 381 -11.64 -23.96 -6.44
CA GLY A 381 -11.21 -22.62 -6.81
C GLY A 381 -11.78 -21.50 -5.94
N TYR A 382 -12.45 -21.84 -4.83
CA TYR A 382 -12.90 -20.82 -3.88
C TYR A 382 -11.75 -20.34 -3.03
N THR A 383 -11.76 -19.03 -2.74
CA THR A 383 -10.75 -18.40 -1.89
C THR A 383 -10.98 -18.76 -0.43
N ILE A 384 -10.00 -19.42 0.18
CA ILE A 384 -9.95 -19.72 1.61
C ILE A 384 -9.44 -18.51 2.38
N GLN A 385 -8.37 -17.87 1.84
CA GLN A 385 -7.73 -16.71 2.44
C GLN A 385 -7.19 -15.79 1.34
N SER A 386 -7.23 -14.49 1.60
CA SER A 386 -6.72 -13.46 0.69
C SER A 386 -5.85 -12.47 1.44
N MET A 387 -4.71 -12.10 0.87
CA MET A 387 -3.94 -10.94 1.37
C MET A 387 -4.77 -9.67 1.23
N ARG A 388 -4.58 -8.75 2.18
CA ARG A 388 -5.19 -7.41 2.18
C ARG A 388 -4.20 -6.30 1.87
N SER A 389 -2.93 -6.65 1.77
CA SER A 389 -1.83 -5.81 1.36
C SER A 389 -1.16 -6.46 0.14
N TRP A 390 -0.11 -5.87 -0.34
CA TRP A 390 0.64 -6.39 -1.48
C TRP A 390 2.13 -6.42 -1.20
N SER A 391 2.84 -7.18 -2.00
CA SER A 391 4.29 -7.30 -1.99
C SER A 391 4.83 -7.11 -3.40
N THR A 392 6.02 -6.55 -3.50
CA THR A 392 6.68 -6.28 -4.78
C THR A 392 8.11 -6.81 -4.72
N LEU A 393 8.50 -7.62 -5.70
CA LEU A 393 9.87 -8.09 -5.84
C LEU A 393 10.65 -7.26 -6.85
N GLN A 394 11.94 -7.11 -6.61
CA GLN A 394 12.88 -6.57 -7.58
C GLN A 394 13.37 -7.66 -8.54
N ASN A 395 14.10 -7.25 -9.56
CA ASN A 395 14.68 -8.14 -10.56
C ASN A 395 15.59 -9.20 -9.90
N GLY A 396 15.27 -10.48 -10.07
CA GLY A 396 16.02 -11.60 -9.53
C GLY A 396 15.92 -11.77 -8.01
N GLU A 397 15.04 -11.06 -7.34
CA GLU A 397 14.85 -11.18 -5.90
C GLU A 397 14.18 -12.49 -5.53
N HIS A 398 14.71 -13.13 -4.49
CA HIS A 398 14.08 -14.28 -3.83
C HIS A 398 13.54 -13.84 -2.48
N PHE A 399 12.26 -14.07 -2.24
CA PHE A 399 11.58 -13.73 -1.01
C PHE A 399 10.87 -14.94 -0.42
N ALA A 400 11.08 -15.18 0.87
CA ALA A 400 10.48 -16.31 1.57
C ALA A 400 9.42 -15.83 2.57
N CYS A 401 8.28 -16.52 2.56
CA CYS A 401 7.25 -16.47 3.59
C CYS A 401 7.25 -17.79 4.36
N ILE A 402 7.06 -17.73 5.67
CA ILE A 402 6.93 -18.95 6.49
C ILE A 402 5.56 -19.57 6.27
N GLY A 403 4.51 -18.74 6.30
CA GLY A 403 3.13 -19.19 6.07
C GLY A 403 2.21 -18.04 5.67
N CYS A 404 0.89 -18.24 5.84
CA CYS A 404 -0.10 -17.19 5.63
C CYS A 404 -0.31 -16.37 6.89
N HIS A 405 -0.02 -15.05 6.81
CA HIS A 405 -0.16 -14.10 7.92
C HIS A 405 0.65 -14.47 9.18
N GLU A 406 1.79 -15.11 9.00
CA GLU A 406 2.70 -15.37 10.11
C GLU A 406 3.22 -14.05 10.71
N SER A 407 3.47 -14.08 12.01
CA SER A 407 4.24 -13.02 12.66
C SER A 407 5.71 -13.14 12.27
N LYS A 408 6.31 -12.06 11.78
CA LYS A 408 7.76 -12.04 11.49
C LYS A 408 8.62 -12.22 12.74
N HIS A 409 8.04 -12.00 13.91
CA HIS A 409 8.69 -12.23 15.19
C HIS A 409 8.68 -13.69 15.63
N ASP A 410 7.72 -14.49 15.13
CA ASP A 410 7.55 -15.89 15.49
C ASP A 410 8.29 -16.85 14.54
N ALA A 411 8.93 -16.32 13.50
CA ALA A 411 9.59 -17.11 12.45
C ALA A 411 10.57 -18.15 13.01
N GLY A 412 11.28 -17.82 14.08
CA GLY A 412 12.24 -18.75 14.71
C GLY A 412 11.60 -19.93 15.42
N LEU A 413 10.37 -19.82 15.90
CA LEU A 413 9.68 -20.89 16.63
C LEU A 413 9.19 -21.99 15.69
N HIS A 414 8.82 -21.64 14.46
CA HIS A 414 8.32 -22.59 13.49
C HIS A 414 9.45 -23.30 12.70
N ALA A 415 10.59 -22.65 12.55
CA ALA A 415 11.75 -23.22 11.86
C ALA A 415 12.31 -24.48 12.56
N ALA A 416 12.14 -24.60 13.86
CA ALA A 416 12.62 -25.75 14.63
C ALA A 416 11.82 -27.04 14.41
N SER A 417 10.61 -26.96 13.85
CA SER A 417 9.72 -28.11 13.69
C SER A 417 9.84 -28.80 12.32
N SER A 418 10.54 -28.23 11.35
CA SER A 418 10.63 -28.75 9.98
C SER A 418 12.07 -29.08 9.57
N ALA A 419 12.63 -30.14 10.14
CA ALA A 419 13.90 -30.72 9.67
C ALA A 419 13.80 -31.35 8.26
N LYS A 420 12.66 -31.26 7.59
CA LYS A 420 12.45 -31.82 6.25
C LYS A 420 12.65 -30.75 5.19
N THR A 421 13.35 -31.10 4.14
CA THR A 421 13.43 -30.27 2.92
C THR A 421 12.02 -30.05 2.36
N MET A 422 11.66 -28.78 2.14
CA MET A 422 10.39 -28.42 1.51
C MET A 422 10.28 -29.06 0.12
N LEU A 423 9.15 -29.66 -0.19
CA LEU A 423 8.91 -30.27 -1.51
C LEU A 423 9.03 -29.22 -2.62
N ALA A 424 8.60 -27.99 -2.38
CA ALA A 424 8.71 -26.89 -3.33
C ALA A 424 10.16 -26.56 -3.73
N LEU A 425 11.16 -26.86 -2.91
CA LEU A 425 12.58 -26.64 -3.21
C LEU A 425 13.27 -27.82 -3.89
N THR A 426 12.58 -28.96 -4.05
CA THR A 426 13.13 -30.13 -4.77
C THR A 426 13.07 -29.99 -6.29
N ARG A 427 12.44 -28.94 -6.77
CA ARG A 427 12.26 -28.62 -8.20
C ARG A 427 12.35 -27.12 -8.45
N PRO A 428 12.55 -26.68 -9.71
CA PRO A 428 12.54 -25.26 -10.04
C PRO A 428 11.23 -24.58 -9.63
N PRO A 429 11.25 -23.26 -9.35
CA PRO A 429 10.05 -22.50 -9.07
C PRO A 429 8.99 -22.67 -10.18
N GLN A 430 7.75 -22.80 -9.79
CA GLN A 430 6.64 -22.96 -10.72
C GLN A 430 6.43 -21.67 -11.53
N LYS A 431 6.08 -21.83 -12.80
CA LYS A 431 5.59 -20.75 -13.63
C LYS A 431 4.07 -20.65 -13.47
N LEU A 432 3.54 -19.42 -13.48
CA LEU A 432 2.12 -19.19 -13.37
C LEU A 432 1.37 -19.86 -14.52
N LYS A 433 0.39 -20.68 -14.20
CA LYS A 433 -0.56 -21.26 -15.16
C LYS A 433 -1.64 -20.25 -15.44
N SER A 434 -2.01 -20.07 -16.71
CA SER A 434 -3.03 -19.11 -17.11
C SER A 434 -4.38 -19.38 -16.42
N PHE A 435 -5.06 -18.29 -16.05
CA PHE A 435 -6.41 -18.35 -15.52
C PHE A 435 -7.43 -18.10 -16.64
N GLY A 436 -8.51 -18.89 -16.67
CA GLY A 436 -9.55 -18.74 -17.68
C GLY A 436 -9.12 -19.04 -19.12
N GLY A 437 -8.01 -19.77 -19.30
CA GLY A 437 -7.48 -20.12 -20.63
C GLY A 437 -6.79 -18.98 -21.39
N ARG A 438 -6.66 -17.80 -20.76
CA ARG A 438 -5.94 -16.64 -21.31
C ARG A 438 -4.63 -16.44 -20.57
N GLU A 439 -3.58 -16.15 -21.30
CA GLU A 439 -2.30 -15.77 -20.71
C GLU A 439 -2.22 -14.24 -20.58
N HIS A 440 -1.99 -13.78 -19.36
CA HIS A 440 -1.86 -12.34 -19.12
C HIS A 440 -0.65 -11.76 -19.87
N PRO A 441 -0.75 -10.55 -20.46
CA PRO A 441 0.35 -9.92 -21.22
C PRO A 441 1.66 -9.84 -20.45
N LEU A 442 1.63 -9.54 -19.15
CA LEU A 442 2.83 -9.57 -18.29
C LEU A 442 3.51 -10.93 -18.30
N ILE A 443 2.74 -12.02 -18.18
CA ILE A 443 3.28 -13.38 -18.19
C ILE A 443 3.86 -13.71 -19.56
N LYS A 444 3.18 -13.30 -20.64
CA LYS A 444 3.70 -13.42 -22.00
C LYS A 444 5.04 -12.68 -22.14
N ARG A 445 5.12 -11.45 -21.63
CA ARG A 445 6.35 -10.65 -21.64
C ARG A 445 7.49 -11.31 -20.86
N LEU A 446 7.23 -11.92 -19.70
CA LEU A 446 8.24 -12.68 -18.96
C LEU A 446 8.90 -13.78 -19.80
N LYS A 447 8.13 -14.41 -20.70
CA LYS A 447 8.63 -15.48 -21.57
C LYS A 447 9.41 -14.98 -22.78
N THR A 448 9.12 -13.76 -23.26
CA THR A 448 9.63 -13.24 -24.53
C THR A 448 10.64 -12.10 -24.38
N GLN A 449 10.66 -11.44 -23.22
CA GLN A 449 11.54 -10.29 -22.96
C GLN A 449 13.01 -10.74 -22.93
N SER A 450 13.87 -10.03 -23.69
CA SER A 450 15.29 -10.28 -23.67
C SER A 450 15.94 -9.81 -22.36
N TRP A 451 17.11 -10.36 -22.03
CA TRP A 451 17.88 -9.91 -20.87
C TRP A 451 18.26 -8.43 -20.99
N ARG A 452 18.48 -7.93 -22.22
CA ARG A 452 18.81 -6.53 -22.49
C ARG A 452 17.66 -5.61 -22.12
N ASP A 453 16.44 -5.95 -22.57
CA ASP A 453 15.23 -5.18 -22.23
C ASP A 453 14.99 -5.19 -20.72
N SER A 454 15.30 -6.31 -20.05
CA SER A 454 15.20 -6.39 -18.60
C SER A 454 16.16 -5.43 -17.89
N VAL A 455 17.40 -5.34 -18.36
CA VAL A 455 18.40 -4.40 -17.83
C VAL A 455 17.97 -2.95 -18.09
N GLU A 456 17.51 -2.62 -19.29
CA GLU A 456 17.04 -1.28 -19.63
C GLU A 456 15.85 -0.86 -18.76
N ASN A 457 14.89 -1.74 -18.57
CA ASN A 457 13.76 -1.51 -17.67
C ASN A 457 14.20 -1.34 -16.21
N TYR A 458 15.17 -2.15 -15.77
CA TYR A 458 15.72 -2.04 -14.42
C TYR A 458 16.42 -0.70 -14.19
N LEU A 459 17.17 -0.21 -15.16
CA LEU A 459 17.85 1.07 -15.10
C LEU A 459 16.90 2.27 -15.23
N GLY A 460 15.62 2.05 -15.47
CA GLY A 460 14.61 3.10 -15.50
C GLY A 460 14.52 3.84 -16.84
N VAL A 461 15.27 3.42 -17.85
CA VAL A 461 15.27 4.07 -19.18
C VAL A 461 13.85 4.01 -19.79
N ASN A 462 13.14 2.92 -19.57
CA ASN A 462 11.81 2.69 -20.09
C ASN A 462 10.90 2.02 -19.05
N ALA A 463 10.98 2.43 -17.79
CA ALA A 463 10.10 1.84 -16.77
C ALA A 463 8.64 2.09 -17.17
N PRO A 464 7.86 1.04 -17.48
CA PRO A 464 6.46 1.23 -17.82
C PRO A 464 5.74 1.86 -16.64
N ARG A 465 4.88 2.78 -16.93
CA ARG A 465 4.07 3.50 -15.97
C ARG A 465 3.04 2.58 -15.31
N SER A 466 2.47 1.69 -16.08
CA SER A 466 1.58 0.61 -15.67
C SER A 466 2.28 -0.73 -15.82
N LEU A 467 1.65 -1.79 -15.39
CA LEU A 467 2.12 -3.16 -15.58
C LEU A 467 2.37 -3.49 -17.06
N ASP A 468 1.61 -2.87 -17.94
CA ASP A 468 1.86 -2.89 -19.38
C ASP A 468 1.30 -1.62 -20.01
N ALA A 469 2.18 -0.65 -20.32
CA ALA A 469 1.76 0.65 -20.87
C ALA A 469 1.20 0.54 -22.29
N ASP A 470 1.55 -0.51 -23.03
CA ASP A 470 1.22 -0.69 -24.43
C ASP A 470 0.24 -1.84 -24.68
N ALA A 471 -0.01 -2.70 -23.70
CA ALA A 471 -1.02 -3.73 -23.85
C ALA A 471 -2.41 -3.14 -23.55
N PRO A 472 -3.41 -3.51 -24.35
CA PRO A 472 -4.78 -3.28 -23.94
C PRO A 472 -4.95 -3.93 -22.55
N VAL A 473 -5.39 -3.14 -21.59
CA VAL A 473 -5.73 -3.62 -20.26
C VAL A 473 -6.92 -4.56 -20.43
N ASP A 474 -6.64 -5.84 -20.63
CA ASP A 474 -7.64 -6.88 -20.51
C ASP A 474 -7.95 -7.04 -19.02
N GLY A 475 -8.55 -6.02 -18.43
CA GLY A 475 -9.15 -6.10 -17.12
C GLY A 475 -10.18 -7.22 -17.10
N PHE A 476 -10.49 -7.74 -15.92
CA PHE A 476 -11.62 -8.65 -15.75
C PHE A 476 -12.90 -7.92 -16.19
N SER A 477 -13.28 -8.15 -17.44
CA SER A 477 -14.42 -7.49 -18.03
C SER A 477 -15.70 -8.14 -17.55
N TYR A 478 -16.46 -7.41 -16.75
CA TYR A 478 -17.78 -7.88 -16.33
C TYR A 478 -18.65 -8.32 -17.53
N VAL A 479 -18.65 -7.54 -18.60
CA VAL A 479 -19.45 -7.82 -19.79
C VAL A 479 -18.95 -9.05 -20.54
N GLN A 480 -17.64 -9.29 -20.55
CA GLN A 480 -17.06 -10.44 -21.27
C GLN A 480 -17.02 -11.72 -20.44
N GLU A 481 -16.86 -11.61 -19.13
CA GLU A 481 -16.63 -12.77 -18.26
C GLU A 481 -17.85 -13.14 -17.41
N ILE A 482 -18.57 -12.16 -16.85
CA ILE A 482 -19.69 -12.39 -15.94
C ILE A 482 -21.03 -12.38 -16.66
N GLN A 483 -21.27 -11.40 -17.53
CA GLN A 483 -22.54 -11.29 -18.23
C GLN A 483 -22.92 -12.56 -18.99
N PRO A 484 -22.02 -13.24 -19.71
CA PRO A 484 -22.34 -14.49 -20.39
C PRO A 484 -22.80 -15.61 -19.47
N ILE A 485 -22.35 -15.61 -18.21
CA ILE A 485 -22.81 -16.58 -17.20
C ILE A 485 -24.28 -16.31 -16.86
N PHE A 486 -24.63 -15.05 -16.64
CA PHE A 486 -26.01 -14.66 -16.39
C PHE A 486 -26.91 -14.91 -17.61
N ASP A 487 -26.44 -14.58 -18.80
CA ASP A 487 -27.17 -14.81 -20.05
C ASP A 487 -27.51 -16.29 -20.27
N LYS A 488 -26.55 -17.14 -19.92
CA LYS A 488 -26.72 -18.59 -20.06
C LYS A 488 -27.62 -19.22 -18.99
N HIS A 489 -27.51 -18.77 -17.74
CA HIS A 489 -28.07 -19.49 -16.59
C HIS A 489 -29.17 -18.76 -15.84
N CYS A 490 -29.26 -17.42 -15.93
CA CYS A 490 -30.08 -16.62 -15.02
C CYS A 490 -31.16 -15.80 -15.70
N ILE A 491 -30.94 -15.25 -16.90
CA ILE A 491 -31.88 -14.32 -17.53
C ILE A 491 -33.20 -14.95 -17.95
N ARG A 492 -33.30 -16.28 -18.05
CA ARG A 492 -34.55 -16.96 -18.29
C ARG A 492 -35.60 -16.62 -17.24
N CYS A 493 -35.21 -16.44 -16.00
CA CYS A 493 -36.08 -16.06 -14.88
C CYS A 493 -35.89 -14.58 -14.49
N HIS A 494 -34.64 -14.07 -14.53
CA HIS A 494 -34.26 -12.75 -14.05
C HIS A 494 -34.16 -11.74 -15.20
N ASN A 495 -35.28 -11.43 -15.86
CA ASN A 495 -35.39 -10.45 -16.93
C ASN A 495 -36.47 -9.40 -16.62
N ALA A 496 -36.64 -8.45 -17.49
CA ALA A 496 -37.59 -7.34 -17.32
C ALA A 496 -39.04 -7.82 -17.21
N ASP A 497 -39.42 -8.89 -17.91
CA ASP A 497 -40.78 -9.41 -17.93
C ASP A 497 -41.16 -10.10 -16.61
N ASN A 498 -40.17 -10.67 -15.96
CA ASN A 498 -40.35 -11.42 -14.70
C ASN A 498 -39.98 -10.60 -13.44
N ILE A 499 -39.73 -9.31 -13.58
CA ILE A 499 -39.21 -8.47 -12.49
C ILE A 499 -40.15 -8.41 -11.25
N ALA A 500 -41.44 -8.54 -11.45
CA ALA A 500 -42.45 -8.56 -10.40
C ALA A 500 -42.27 -9.80 -9.49
N THR A 501 -41.86 -10.93 -10.05
CA THR A 501 -41.65 -12.20 -9.35
C THR A 501 -40.23 -12.33 -8.84
N CYS A 502 -39.24 -12.04 -9.71
CA CYS A 502 -37.82 -12.23 -9.40
C CYS A 502 -37.15 -11.01 -8.76
N LYS A 503 -37.86 -9.88 -8.68
CA LYS A 503 -37.44 -8.60 -8.05
C LYS A 503 -36.20 -7.95 -8.63
N ILE A 504 -35.48 -8.60 -9.55
CA ILE A 504 -34.31 -8.01 -10.22
C ILE A 504 -34.17 -8.52 -11.64
N SER A 505 -33.53 -7.72 -12.45
CA SER A 505 -33.08 -8.07 -13.79
C SER A 505 -31.56 -8.31 -13.80
N LEU A 506 -31.12 -9.43 -14.39
CA LEU A 506 -29.72 -9.77 -14.60
C LEU A 506 -29.33 -9.66 -16.08
N THR A 507 -30.08 -8.91 -16.87
CA THR A 507 -29.79 -8.69 -18.28
C THR A 507 -28.59 -7.77 -18.48
N GLY A 508 -27.91 -7.95 -19.59
CA GLY A 508 -26.82 -7.09 -20.06
C GLY A 508 -27.27 -5.75 -20.65
N GLU A 509 -28.56 -5.42 -20.59
CA GLU A 509 -29.08 -4.15 -21.05
C GLU A 509 -28.69 -2.99 -20.14
N PRO A 510 -28.53 -1.76 -20.68
CA PRO A 510 -28.21 -0.58 -19.86
C PRO A 510 -29.25 -0.32 -18.78
N ALA A 511 -28.78 -0.15 -17.53
CA ALA A 511 -29.63 0.25 -16.42
C ALA A 511 -30.04 1.73 -16.55
N LYS A 512 -31.27 2.03 -16.09
CA LYS A 512 -31.75 3.42 -16.09
C LYS A 512 -30.97 4.28 -15.07
N PRO A 513 -30.73 5.57 -15.36
CA PRO A 513 -30.00 6.48 -14.46
C PRO A 513 -30.58 6.53 -13.04
N GLU A 514 -31.91 6.42 -12.90
CA GLU A 514 -32.59 6.45 -11.60
C GLU A 514 -32.22 5.22 -10.76
N THR A 515 -32.06 4.06 -11.38
CA THR A 515 -31.66 2.83 -10.73
C THR A 515 -30.23 2.91 -10.21
N ILE A 516 -29.37 3.61 -10.97
CA ILE A 516 -27.96 3.79 -10.61
C ILE A 516 -27.81 4.73 -9.39
N LYS A 517 -28.65 5.77 -9.29
CA LYS A 517 -28.65 6.68 -8.13
C LYS A 517 -28.97 6.00 -6.80
N LEU A 518 -29.72 4.92 -6.82
CA LEU A 518 -30.11 4.17 -5.60
C LEU A 518 -28.96 3.39 -4.96
N ILE A 519 -27.83 3.22 -5.66
CA ILE A 519 -26.70 2.43 -5.15
C ILE A 519 -25.75 3.23 -4.29
N GLY A 520 -26.02 4.51 -4.06
CA GLY A 520 -25.15 5.35 -3.23
C GLY A 520 -23.76 5.59 -3.83
N ALA A 521 -23.56 5.18 -5.08
CA ALA A 521 -22.37 5.56 -5.84
C ALA A 521 -22.43 7.07 -6.06
N GLY A 522 -21.54 7.81 -5.43
CA GLY A 522 -21.39 9.23 -5.70
C GLY A 522 -21.27 9.41 -7.21
N GLN A 523 -21.91 10.40 -7.74
CA GLN A 523 -21.99 10.85 -9.12
C GLN A 523 -21.52 9.84 -10.20
N VAL A 524 -22.42 8.97 -10.59
CA VAL A 524 -22.21 8.09 -11.74
C VAL A 524 -22.28 8.97 -13.00
N ASP A 525 -21.24 8.92 -13.81
CA ASP A 525 -21.27 9.56 -15.13
C ASP A 525 -22.47 9.00 -15.92
N PRO A 526 -23.48 9.82 -16.25
CA PRO A 526 -24.66 9.37 -16.98
C PRO A 526 -24.35 8.87 -18.40
N LYS A 527 -23.12 9.13 -18.88
CA LYS A 527 -22.62 8.62 -20.16
C LYS A 527 -22.08 7.18 -20.07
N ARG A 528 -21.90 6.64 -18.87
CA ARG A 528 -21.47 5.25 -18.67
C ARG A 528 -22.69 4.36 -18.54
N ALA A 529 -22.88 3.50 -19.50
CA ALA A 529 -23.94 2.51 -19.46
C ALA A 529 -23.55 1.35 -18.54
N TYR A 530 -24.10 1.33 -17.34
CA TYR A 530 -24.04 0.13 -16.48
C TYR A 530 -25.16 -0.82 -16.85
N THR A 531 -24.88 -2.12 -16.88
CA THR A 531 -25.91 -3.12 -17.14
C THR A 531 -26.82 -3.31 -15.92
N HIS A 532 -28.06 -3.74 -16.13
CA HIS A 532 -28.99 -4.07 -15.06
C HIS A 532 -28.41 -5.12 -14.10
N SER A 533 -27.76 -6.14 -14.65
CA SER A 533 -27.12 -7.20 -13.87
C SER A 533 -25.99 -6.65 -12.97
N TYR A 534 -25.14 -5.80 -13.53
CA TYR A 534 -24.05 -5.19 -12.75
C TYR A 534 -24.57 -4.36 -11.58
N VAL A 535 -25.59 -3.53 -11.85
CA VAL A 535 -26.25 -2.74 -10.82
C VAL A 535 -26.86 -3.63 -9.75
N ALA A 536 -27.54 -4.70 -10.14
CA ALA A 536 -28.22 -5.62 -9.20
C ALA A 536 -27.26 -6.30 -8.24
N ILE A 537 -26.12 -6.82 -8.70
CA ILE A 537 -25.18 -7.52 -7.84
C ILE A 537 -24.32 -6.60 -6.96
N THR A 538 -24.28 -5.31 -7.31
CA THR A 538 -23.46 -4.33 -6.60
C THR A 538 -24.26 -3.39 -5.70
N THR A 539 -25.56 -3.59 -5.60
CA THR A 539 -26.53 -2.67 -4.94
C THR A 539 -26.23 -2.37 -3.47
N SER A 540 -25.56 -3.24 -2.72
CA SER A 540 -25.35 -3.00 -1.29
C SER A 540 -23.93 -2.56 -0.94
N GLY A 541 -22.99 -2.60 -1.87
CA GLY A 541 -21.58 -2.34 -1.59
C GLY A 541 -20.95 -3.27 -0.55
N ASN A 542 -21.75 -4.09 0.11
CA ASN A 542 -21.31 -5.07 1.10
C ASN A 542 -21.84 -6.45 0.71
N PRO A 543 -20.97 -7.43 0.43
CA PRO A 543 -21.39 -8.78 0.06
C PRO A 543 -22.32 -9.43 1.09
N ASP A 544 -22.09 -9.20 2.39
CA ASP A 544 -22.90 -9.79 3.46
C ASP A 544 -24.28 -9.15 3.60
N ARG A 545 -24.43 -7.91 3.13
CA ARG A 545 -25.71 -7.19 3.09
C ARG A 545 -26.40 -7.28 1.73
N ASN A 546 -25.73 -7.84 0.74
CA ASN A 546 -26.32 -8.03 -0.57
C ASN A 546 -27.28 -9.21 -0.52
N PRO A 547 -28.58 -9.02 -0.77
CA PRO A 547 -29.57 -10.11 -0.74
C PRO A 547 -29.21 -11.28 -1.63
N TRP A 548 -28.41 -11.05 -2.69
CA TRP A 548 -27.95 -12.05 -3.64
C TRP A 548 -26.86 -12.95 -3.12
N MET A 549 -25.95 -12.40 -2.34
CA MET A 549 -24.88 -13.19 -1.76
C MET A 549 -25.40 -14.15 -0.69
N THR A 550 -26.54 -13.83 -0.08
CA THR A 550 -27.24 -14.77 0.84
C THR A 550 -27.90 -15.93 0.12
N TRP A 551 -28.21 -15.79 -1.17
CA TRP A 551 -28.81 -16.85 -1.98
C TRP A 551 -27.76 -17.76 -2.64
N LEU A 552 -26.52 -17.30 -2.74
CA LEU A 552 -25.39 -18.04 -3.29
C LEU A 552 -24.60 -18.82 -2.23
N LYS A 553 -24.93 -18.64 -0.96
CA LYS A 553 -24.43 -19.44 0.17
C LYS A 553 -25.29 -20.68 0.33
#